data_9dadc78d4da703c8e3d0aa8bcb2d8c3a
#
_entry.id   9dadc78d4da703c8e3d0aa8bcb2d8c3a
#
_cell.length_a   1.000
_cell.length_b   1.000
_cell.length_c   1.000
_cell.angle_alpha   90.00
_cell.angle_beta   90.00
_cell.angle_gamma   90.00
#
_symmetry.space_group_name_H-M   'P 1'
#
loop_
_entity.id
_entity.type
_entity.pdbx_description
1 polymer ?
#
loop_
_entity_poly.entity_id
_entity_poly.type
_entity_poly.pdbx_seq_one_letter_code
_entity_poly.pdbx_strand_id
1 'polypeptide(L)'
;MLQGSIANLVAGAIRVQSFRVNTQEFVMGHPGGTRSEMPEHPPFADSASLDTVPAPLPRPRVFAWVPIRSLSERHRPRILAHLLALDMNDRYLRFGYAAADDQIRRYAERIAFERDEIFGVFNRRLDLIALAHLAYDPSVDVEPQRPSAAEFGVSVNVHGRGRGLGARLFDHAVLRARNRGVDTIVIHALSENAAMLRIVRNAGATIERTGVDAEAHLSLPPENFASQRAGNN
;
A
#
# COMPACT_ATOMS: atom_id res chain seq x y z
N MET A 1 22.18 -12.64 34.08
CA MET A 1 21.82 -11.26 33.75
C MET A 1 22.49 -10.91 32.42
N LEU A 2 21.76 -11.01 31.32
CA LEU A 2 22.04 -10.43 30.00
C LEU A 2 20.88 -10.87 29.06
N GLN A 3 19.68 -10.34 29.35
CA GLN A 3 18.59 -10.24 28.38
C GLN A 3 18.53 -8.78 27.97
N GLY A 4 19.26 -8.45 26.93
CA GLY A 4 19.34 -7.13 26.34
C GLY A 4 19.22 -7.25 24.84
N SER A 5 18.02 -6.99 24.36
CA SER A 5 17.74 -6.33 23.09
C SER A 5 18.26 -6.98 21.80
N ILE A 6 17.57 -8.02 21.34
CA ILE A 6 17.63 -8.48 19.94
C ILE A 6 16.70 -7.63 19.04
N ALA A 7 15.79 -6.83 19.63
CA ALA A 7 14.82 -6.02 18.90
C ALA A 7 15.41 -4.84 18.11
N ASN A 8 16.65 -4.41 18.40
CA ASN A 8 17.28 -3.26 17.74
C ASN A 8 18.17 -3.59 16.54
N LEU A 9 18.36 -4.86 16.21
CA LEU A 9 19.23 -5.25 15.09
C LEU A 9 18.46 -5.45 13.77
N VAL A 10 17.16 -5.68 13.83
CA VAL A 10 16.30 -5.90 12.65
C VAL A 10 15.82 -4.59 12.01
N ALA A 11 15.77 -3.50 12.78
CA ALA A 11 15.31 -2.19 12.29
C ALA A 11 16.29 -1.46 11.35
N GLY A 12 17.50 -1.99 11.13
CA GLY A 12 18.58 -1.32 10.40
C GLY A 12 18.74 -1.70 8.93
N ALA A 13 18.21 -2.84 8.46
CA ALA A 13 18.63 -3.43 7.21
C ALA A 13 17.62 -3.35 6.05
N ILE A 14 16.33 -3.15 6.31
CA ILE A 14 15.30 -3.08 5.25
C ILE A 14 14.83 -1.63 4.99
N ARG A 15 15.71 -0.67 5.15
CA ARG A 15 15.49 0.64 4.53
C ARG A 15 15.92 0.55 3.07
N VAL A 16 15.00 0.16 2.19
CA VAL A 16 15.06 0.66 0.80
C VAL A 16 15.06 2.19 0.95
N GLN A 17 16.23 2.76 0.89
CA GLN A 17 16.59 4.14 1.18
C GLN A 17 15.45 5.13 0.98
N SER A 18 14.61 5.30 2.01
CA SER A 18 13.90 6.54 2.22
C SER A 18 14.96 7.55 2.58
N PHE A 19 15.42 8.29 1.60
CA PHE A 19 16.36 9.39 1.78
C PHE A 19 15.66 10.39 2.69
N ARG A 20 15.99 10.39 4.00
CA ARG A 20 15.60 11.47 4.89
C ARG A 20 16.33 12.71 4.43
N VAL A 21 15.61 13.57 3.75
CA VAL A 21 16.00 14.98 3.64
C VAL A 21 15.70 15.60 5.00
N ASN A 22 16.76 16.06 5.67
CA ASN A 22 16.73 16.84 6.89
C ASN A 22 15.87 18.09 6.66
N THR A 23 14.67 18.11 7.20
CA THR A 23 13.81 19.30 7.18
C THR A 23 14.07 20.11 8.44
N GLN A 24 15.11 20.93 8.42
CA GLN A 24 15.15 22.15 9.24
C GLN A 24 14.76 23.33 8.37
N GLU A 25 13.88 24.14 8.95
CA GLU A 25 13.47 25.50 8.55
C GLU A 25 12.46 25.66 7.41
N PHE A 26 11.20 25.81 7.79
CA PHE A 26 10.41 26.97 7.36
C PHE A 26 9.37 27.33 8.43
N VAL A 27 9.67 28.40 9.17
CA VAL A 27 8.76 29.07 10.09
C VAL A 27 8.14 30.25 9.33
N MET A 28 6.90 30.57 9.65
CA MET A 28 6.18 31.82 9.47
C MET A 28 5.04 31.87 8.45
N GLY A 29 3.88 32.16 9.03
CA GLY A 29 3.01 33.22 8.63
C GLY A 29 1.53 32.92 8.69
N HIS A 30 0.88 33.20 9.82
CA HIS A 30 -0.56 33.48 9.88
C HIS A 30 -0.83 34.95 9.50
N PRO A 31 -1.94 35.25 8.81
CA PRO A 31 -2.93 36.14 9.36
C PRO A 31 -4.36 35.60 9.15
N GLY A 32 -5.18 35.56 10.09
CA GLY A 32 -6.08 36.42 10.75
C GLY A 32 -7.34 36.82 9.97
N GLY A 33 -8.57 36.41 10.48
CA GLY A 33 -9.81 37.15 10.37
C GLY A 33 -10.73 36.73 9.21
N THR A 34 -11.94 36.30 9.43
CA THR A 34 -13.14 37.03 9.78
C THR A 34 -14.35 36.10 9.86
N ARG A 35 -15.12 36.34 10.86
CA ARG A 35 -16.42 35.77 11.18
C ARG A 35 -17.46 36.32 10.20
N SER A 36 -18.30 35.48 9.60
CA SER A 36 -19.52 35.90 8.92
C SER A 36 -20.67 34.94 9.18
N GLU A 37 -21.73 35.56 9.56
CA GLU A 37 -23.06 35.20 10.03
C GLU A 37 -23.78 34.11 9.22
N MET A 38 -24.58 33.33 9.98
CA MET A 38 -25.61 32.40 9.48
C MET A 38 -26.82 33.21 8.95
N PRO A 39 -27.48 32.79 7.87
CA PRO A 39 -28.84 33.14 7.59
C PRO A 39 -29.83 32.06 8.05
N GLU A 40 -30.98 32.59 8.54
CA GLU A 40 -32.14 31.93 9.12
C GLU A 40 -32.89 31.02 8.11
N HIS A 41 -33.54 29.98 8.67
CA HIS A 41 -34.44 29.09 7.97
C HIS A 41 -35.80 29.74 7.68
N PRO A 42 -36.42 29.52 6.50
CA PRO A 42 -37.85 29.68 6.31
C PRO A 42 -38.66 28.43 6.63
N PRO A 43 -39.98 28.58 6.91
CA PRO A 43 -40.79 27.56 7.56
C PRO A 43 -41.39 26.51 6.63
N PHE A 44 -41.78 25.41 7.25
CA PHE A 44 -42.55 24.29 6.75
C PHE A 44 -43.64 24.62 5.73
N ALA A 45 -43.69 23.84 4.66
CA ALA A 45 -44.88 23.72 3.82
C ALA A 45 -45.17 22.24 3.52
N ASP A 46 -46.38 21.93 3.59
CA ASP A 46 -47.22 20.74 3.64
C ASP A 46 -46.95 19.58 2.70
N SER A 47 -47.31 18.47 3.22
CA SER A 47 -47.70 17.16 2.70
C SER A 47 -48.14 17.11 1.23
N ALA A 48 -47.40 16.34 0.41
CA ALA A 48 -47.94 15.65 -0.74
C ALA A 48 -47.39 14.20 -0.75
N SER A 49 -48.27 13.26 -0.46
CA SER A 49 -48.02 11.82 -0.63
C SER A 49 -47.80 11.52 -2.10
N LEU A 50 -46.55 11.32 -2.48
CA LEU A 50 -46.20 10.76 -3.79
C LEU A 50 -45.87 9.29 -3.58
N ASP A 51 -46.61 8.42 -4.23
CA ASP A 51 -46.35 7.00 -4.38
C ASP A 51 -44.90 6.80 -4.81
N THR A 52 -44.04 6.50 -3.81
CA THR A 52 -42.61 6.23 -4.06
C THR A 52 -42.49 4.83 -4.63
N VAL A 53 -42.38 4.74 -5.93
CA VAL A 53 -41.90 3.53 -6.60
C VAL A 53 -40.53 3.22 -6.01
N PRO A 54 -40.32 2.04 -5.40
CA PRO A 54 -39.04 1.72 -4.79
C PRO A 54 -37.96 1.76 -5.86
N ALA A 55 -36.91 2.54 -5.60
CA ALA A 55 -35.75 2.63 -6.48
C ALA A 55 -35.20 1.21 -6.74
N PRO A 56 -34.86 0.88 -7.99
CA PRO A 56 -34.31 -0.43 -8.32
C PRO A 56 -33.05 -0.65 -7.49
N LEU A 57 -32.99 -1.81 -6.82
CA LEU A 57 -31.83 -2.21 -6.03
C LEU A 57 -30.57 -2.05 -6.87
N PRO A 58 -29.48 -1.50 -6.31
CA PRO A 58 -28.23 -1.36 -7.04
C PRO A 58 -27.79 -2.75 -7.50
N ARG A 59 -27.68 -2.91 -8.81
CA ARG A 59 -27.19 -4.16 -9.41
C ARG A 59 -25.86 -4.50 -8.78
N PRO A 60 -25.63 -5.75 -8.31
CA PRO A 60 -24.35 -6.14 -7.78
C PRO A 60 -23.30 -5.80 -8.84
N ARG A 61 -22.32 -4.98 -8.48
CA ARG A 61 -21.19 -4.68 -9.34
C ARG A 61 -20.46 -6.01 -9.54
N VAL A 62 -20.68 -6.65 -10.65
CA VAL A 62 -19.85 -7.76 -11.10
C VAL A 62 -18.46 -7.17 -11.27
N PHE A 63 -17.61 -7.38 -10.29
CA PHE A 63 -16.21 -6.99 -10.40
C PHE A 63 -15.65 -7.81 -11.57
N ALA A 64 -15.51 -7.17 -12.72
CA ALA A 64 -14.82 -7.78 -13.83
C ALA A 64 -13.42 -8.21 -13.31
N TRP A 65 -13.20 -9.53 -13.33
CA TRP A 65 -11.94 -10.10 -12.87
C TRP A 65 -10.80 -9.51 -13.71
N VAL A 66 -10.00 -8.64 -13.09
CA VAL A 66 -8.85 -8.01 -13.76
C VAL A 66 -7.62 -8.78 -13.33
N PRO A 67 -6.88 -9.41 -14.26
CA PRO A 67 -5.74 -10.24 -13.93
C PRO A 67 -4.59 -9.40 -13.35
N ILE A 68 -4.00 -9.90 -12.28
CA ILE A 68 -2.70 -9.43 -11.79
C ILE A 68 -1.62 -10.09 -12.65
N ARG A 69 -0.67 -9.30 -13.15
CA ARG A 69 0.43 -9.78 -13.99
C ARG A 69 1.76 -9.55 -13.30
N SER A 70 2.63 -10.55 -13.30
CA SER A 70 4.04 -10.36 -12.94
C SER A 70 4.73 -9.49 -13.98
N LEU A 71 5.54 -8.56 -13.50
CA LEU A 71 6.31 -7.62 -14.32
C LEU A 71 7.78 -7.99 -14.27
N SER A 72 8.47 -7.77 -15.39
CA SER A 72 9.89 -8.02 -15.55
C SER A 72 10.59 -6.77 -16.06
N GLU A 73 11.90 -6.81 -16.24
CA GLU A 73 12.74 -5.73 -16.75
C GLU A 73 12.12 -4.98 -17.94
N ARG A 74 11.57 -5.72 -18.92
CA ARG A 74 10.91 -5.12 -20.10
C ARG A 74 9.74 -4.20 -19.79
N HIS A 75 9.19 -4.28 -18.59
CA HIS A 75 8.07 -3.45 -18.15
C HIS A 75 8.53 -2.18 -17.42
N ARG A 76 9.84 -2.00 -17.17
CA ARG A 76 10.41 -0.83 -16.49
C ARG A 76 9.90 0.51 -17.03
N PRO A 77 9.80 0.74 -18.36
CA PRO A 77 9.24 1.99 -18.86
C PRO A 77 7.77 2.22 -18.45
N ARG A 78 6.96 1.17 -18.38
CA ARG A 78 5.55 1.26 -17.95
C ARG A 78 5.43 1.47 -16.45
N ILE A 79 6.32 0.87 -15.66
CA ILE A 79 6.42 1.11 -14.22
C ILE A 79 6.77 2.57 -13.96
N LEU A 80 7.79 3.09 -14.66
CA LEU A 80 8.18 4.48 -14.55
C LEU A 80 7.04 5.42 -14.96
N ALA A 81 6.37 5.16 -16.09
CA ALA A 81 5.24 5.97 -16.53
C ALA A 81 4.09 5.99 -15.50
N HIS A 82 3.78 4.83 -14.89
CA HIS A 82 2.77 4.73 -13.83
C HIS A 82 3.15 5.59 -12.61
N LEU A 83 4.39 5.49 -12.14
CA LEU A 83 4.85 6.21 -10.96
C LEU A 83 4.92 7.73 -11.19
N LEU A 84 5.35 8.16 -12.38
CA LEU A 84 5.39 9.57 -12.77
C LEU A 84 3.97 10.17 -12.92
N ALA A 85 2.98 9.36 -13.28
CA ALA A 85 1.58 9.77 -13.40
C ALA A 85 0.84 9.89 -12.05
N LEU A 86 1.48 9.52 -10.94
CA LEU A 86 0.93 9.74 -9.60
C LEU A 86 0.91 11.23 -9.29
N ASP A 87 -0.20 11.72 -8.72
CA ASP A 87 -0.27 13.09 -8.21
C ASP A 87 0.61 13.28 -6.96
N MET A 88 0.77 14.51 -6.50
CA MET A 88 1.64 14.82 -5.36
C MET A 88 1.24 14.07 -4.09
N ASN A 89 -0.06 13.95 -3.82
CA ASN A 89 -0.56 13.25 -2.65
C ASN A 89 -0.30 11.73 -2.75
N ASP A 90 -0.49 11.15 -3.93
CA ASP A 90 -0.20 9.72 -4.17
C ASP A 90 1.28 9.41 -4.03
N ARG A 91 2.15 10.31 -4.53
CA ARG A 91 3.60 10.18 -4.34
C ARG A 91 3.97 10.24 -2.87
N TYR A 92 3.38 11.19 -2.13
CA TYR A 92 3.59 11.33 -0.70
C TYR A 92 3.15 10.08 0.06
N LEU A 93 1.95 9.56 -0.21
CA LEU A 93 1.45 8.33 0.41
C LEU A 93 2.26 7.07 0.03
N ARG A 94 2.86 7.05 -1.18
CA ARG A 94 3.62 5.89 -1.68
C ARG A 94 5.05 5.87 -1.19
N PHE A 95 5.69 7.03 -1.09
CA PHE A 95 7.12 7.14 -0.79
C PHE A 95 7.41 7.69 0.61
N GLY A 96 6.39 8.19 1.33
CA GLY A 96 6.55 8.86 2.62
C GLY A 96 7.02 10.32 2.51
N TYR A 97 7.21 10.82 1.28
CA TYR A 97 7.62 12.20 0.99
C TYR A 97 7.16 12.63 -0.42
N ALA A 98 7.17 13.94 -0.69
CA ALA A 98 6.81 14.48 -2.01
C ALA A 98 7.93 14.17 -3.03
N ALA A 99 7.92 12.95 -3.56
CA ALA A 99 8.96 12.45 -4.47
C ALA A 99 8.97 13.24 -5.79
N ALA A 100 10.11 13.84 -6.11
CA ALA A 100 10.35 14.50 -7.40
C ALA A 100 10.57 13.47 -8.52
N ASP A 101 10.39 13.89 -9.77
CA ASP A 101 10.48 13.01 -10.94
C ASP A 101 11.84 12.29 -11.06
N ASP A 102 12.93 12.96 -10.70
CA ASP A 102 14.27 12.38 -10.73
C ASP A 102 14.45 11.28 -9.65
N GLN A 103 13.82 11.43 -8.49
CA GLN A 103 13.82 10.43 -7.43
C GLN A 103 13.00 9.19 -7.86
N ILE A 104 11.85 9.40 -8.51
CA ILE A 104 11.04 8.33 -9.08
C ILE A 104 11.80 7.57 -10.18
N ARG A 105 12.54 8.28 -11.04
CA ARG A 105 13.40 7.65 -12.07
C ARG A 105 14.44 6.76 -11.42
N ARG A 106 15.19 7.29 -10.44
CA ARG A 106 16.19 6.51 -9.69
C ARG A 106 15.60 5.30 -8.98
N TYR A 107 14.40 5.45 -8.40
CA TYR A 107 13.70 4.31 -7.81
C TYR A 107 13.40 3.23 -8.85
N ALA A 108 12.82 3.62 -9.98
CA ALA A 108 12.47 2.68 -11.06
C ALA A 108 13.71 1.98 -11.65
N GLU A 109 14.85 2.68 -11.77
CA GLU A 109 16.14 2.15 -12.24
C GLU A 109 16.74 1.11 -11.29
N ARG A 110 16.52 1.29 -9.96
CA ARG A 110 17.08 0.42 -8.92
C ARG A 110 16.25 -0.84 -8.63
N ILE A 111 15.11 -1.03 -9.27
CA ILE A 111 14.30 -2.25 -9.10
C ILE A 111 15.13 -3.45 -9.54
N ALA A 112 15.37 -4.39 -8.64
CA ALA A 112 16.15 -5.61 -8.85
C ALA A 112 15.20 -6.76 -9.22
N PHE A 113 14.83 -6.90 -10.50
CA PHE A 113 13.85 -7.90 -10.96
C PHE A 113 14.27 -9.35 -10.75
N GLU A 114 15.58 -9.62 -10.58
CA GLU A 114 16.08 -10.97 -10.24
C GLU A 114 15.78 -11.35 -8.79
N ARG A 115 15.76 -10.36 -7.89
CA ARG A 115 15.51 -10.56 -6.46
C ARG A 115 14.07 -10.30 -6.12
N ASP A 116 13.54 -9.15 -6.56
CA ASP A 116 12.26 -8.59 -6.15
C ASP A 116 11.11 -9.11 -7.02
N GLU A 117 9.91 -9.11 -6.48
CA GLU A 117 8.72 -9.42 -7.26
C GLU A 117 7.89 -8.16 -7.47
N ILE A 118 7.65 -7.87 -8.74
CA ILE A 118 6.85 -6.74 -9.15
C ILE A 118 5.62 -7.26 -9.89
N PHE A 119 4.45 -6.78 -9.54
CA PHE A 119 3.22 -7.15 -10.21
C PHE A 119 2.28 -5.96 -10.33
N GLY A 120 1.38 -6.06 -11.29
CA GLY A 120 0.48 -4.96 -11.55
C GLY A 120 -0.77 -5.35 -12.30
N VAL A 121 -1.64 -4.37 -12.43
CA VAL A 121 -2.90 -4.47 -13.13
C VAL A 121 -2.91 -3.48 -14.27
N PHE A 122 -3.27 -3.98 -15.47
CA PHE A 122 -3.41 -3.17 -16.66
C PHE A 122 -4.89 -2.92 -16.98
N ASN A 123 -5.17 -1.75 -17.54
CA ASN A 123 -6.48 -1.47 -18.13
C ASN A 123 -6.59 -2.07 -19.55
N ARG A 124 -7.74 -1.86 -20.22
CA ARG A 124 -7.96 -2.34 -21.60
C ARG A 124 -7.05 -1.66 -22.64
N ARG A 125 -6.47 -0.49 -22.31
CA ARG A 125 -5.51 0.24 -23.15
C ARG A 125 -4.08 -0.18 -22.89
N LEU A 126 -3.87 -1.18 -22.02
CA LEU A 126 -2.56 -1.65 -21.57
C LEU A 126 -1.77 -0.61 -20.76
N ASP A 127 -2.45 0.38 -20.17
CA ASP A 127 -1.82 1.26 -19.20
C ASP A 127 -1.77 0.55 -17.83
N LEU A 128 -0.66 0.68 -17.13
CA LEU A 128 -0.50 0.15 -15.78
C LEU A 128 -1.26 1.04 -14.81
N ILE A 129 -2.37 0.55 -14.25
CA ILE A 129 -3.26 1.31 -13.36
C ILE A 129 -3.05 1.02 -11.87
N ALA A 130 -2.39 -0.08 -11.54
CA ALA A 130 -1.97 -0.41 -10.18
C ALA A 130 -0.67 -1.21 -10.25
N LEU A 131 0.23 -0.91 -9.33
CA LEU A 131 1.57 -1.48 -9.23
C LEU A 131 1.83 -1.89 -7.79
N ALA A 132 2.39 -3.08 -7.59
CA ALA A 132 2.95 -3.52 -6.32
C ALA A 132 4.41 -3.96 -6.50
N HIS A 133 5.21 -3.69 -5.49
CA HIS A 133 6.59 -4.11 -5.37
C HIS A 133 6.75 -4.84 -4.05
N LEU A 134 7.19 -6.08 -4.10
CA LEU A 134 7.57 -6.90 -2.98
C LEU A 134 9.09 -7.06 -3.03
N ALA A 135 9.79 -6.28 -2.23
CA ALA A 135 11.24 -6.25 -2.16
C ALA A 135 11.72 -7.20 -1.05
N TYR A 136 12.59 -8.12 -1.39
CA TYR A 136 13.13 -9.08 -0.41
C TYR A 136 14.42 -8.56 0.22
N ASP A 137 14.58 -8.85 1.51
CA ASP A 137 15.80 -8.45 2.24
C ASP A 137 17.04 -9.13 1.64
N PRO A 138 18.04 -8.35 1.19
CA PRO A 138 19.28 -8.90 0.64
C PRO A 138 20.24 -9.44 1.71
N SER A 139 19.98 -9.20 2.99
CA SER A 139 20.94 -9.46 4.07
C SER A 139 21.03 -10.90 4.54
N VAL A 140 20.35 -11.84 3.86
CA VAL A 140 20.33 -13.25 4.28
C VAL A 140 21.29 -14.07 3.44
N ASP A 141 22.59 -13.90 3.68
CA ASP A 141 23.66 -14.82 3.23
C ASP A 141 23.79 -16.07 4.14
N VAL A 142 22.76 -16.40 4.92
CA VAL A 142 22.76 -17.59 5.80
C VAL A 142 22.06 -18.74 5.08
N GLU A 143 22.72 -19.84 4.92
CA GLU A 143 22.13 -21.09 4.41
C GLU A 143 21.06 -21.65 5.38
N PRO A 144 19.88 -22.06 4.88
CA PRO A 144 19.42 -21.97 3.48
C PRO A 144 19.00 -20.54 3.14
N GLN A 145 19.37 -20.08 1.94
CA GLN A 145 19.11 -18.72 1.40
C GLN A 145 17.61 -18.42 1.26
N ARG A 146 16.99 -18.13 2.38
CA ARG A 146 15.57 -17.85 2.47
C ARG A 146 15.40 -16.45 3.08
N PRO A 147 14.77 -15.49 2.37
CA PRO A 147 14.53 -14.17 2.93
C PRO A 147 13.60 -14.27 4.13
N SER A 148 14.02 -13.73 5.29
CA SER A 148 13.20 -13.72 6.50
C SER A 148 12.09 -12.65 6.43
N ALA A 149 12.33 -11.59 5.68
CA ALA A 149 11.39 -10.49 5.54
C ALA A 149 11.30 -9.97 4.10
N ALA A 150 10.17 -9.37 3.78
CA ALA A 150 9.95 -8.64 2.54
C ALA A 150 9.22 -7.34 2.82
N GLU A 151 9.59 -6.26 2.13
CA GLU A 151 8.90 -4.98 2.18
C GLU A 151 7.86 -4.90 1.06
N PHE A 152 6.65 -4.50 1.40
CA PHE A 152 5.57 -4.32 0.43
C PHE A 152 5.24 -2.85 0.20
N GLY A 153 5.26 -2.44 -1.06
CA GLY A 153 4.81 -1.13 -1.49
C GLY A 153 3.79 -1.23 -2.63
N VAL A 154 2.76 -0.40 -2.60
CA VAL A 154 1.69 -0.39 -3.60
C VAL A 154 1.31 1.02 -4.02
N SER A 155 0.95 1.20 -5.28
CA SER A 155 0.34 2.42 -5.80
C SER A 155 -0.82 2.09 -6.74
N VAL A 156 -1.88 2.87 -6.67
CA VAL A 156 -3.06 2.75 -7.54
C VAL A 156 -3.40 4.13 -8.06
N ASN A 157 -3.34 4.31 -9.38
CA ASN A 157 -3.67 5.58 -9.99
C ASN A 157 -5.17 5.92 -9.84
N VAL A 158 -5.54 7.16 -10.10
CA VAL A 158 -6.92 7.66 -9.96
C VAL A 158 -7.96 6.80 -10.68
N HIS A 159 -7.62 6.27 -11.87
CA HIS A 159 -8.53 5.43 -12.68
C HIS A 159 -8.72 4.00 -12.13
N GLY A 160 -7.84 3.57 -11.24
CA GLY A 160 -7.88 2.26 -10.58
C GLY A 160 -8.53 2.28 -9.20
N ARG A 161 -8.74 3.44 -8.60
CA ARG A 161 -9.25 3.59 -7.22
C ARG A 161 -10.69 3.07 -7.06
N GLY A 162 -11.06 2.78 -5.82
CA GLY A 162 -12.41 2.30 -5.48
C GLY A 162 -12.75 0.90 -5.97
N ARG A 163 -11.79 0.19 -6.61
CA ARG A 163 -11.97 -1.15 -7.21
C ARG A 163 -11.33 -2.28 -6.40
N GLY A 164 -10.82 -1.99 -5.21
CA GLY A 164 -10.15 -2.97 -4.36
C GLY A 164 -8.80 -3.48 -4.88
N LEU A 165 -8.20 -2.80 -5.88
CA LEU A 165 -6.97 -3.27 -6.51
C LEU A 165 -5.80 -3.34 -5.52
N GLY A 166 -5.68 -2.37 -4.60
CA GLY A 166 -4.63 -2.39 -3.57
C GLY A 166 -4.70 -3.61 -2.67
N ALA A 167 -5.90 -3.96 -2.18
CA ALA A 167 -6.12 -5.14 -1.35
C ALA A 167 -5.78 -6.43 -2.12
N ARG A 168 -6.25 -6.56 -3.35
CA ARG A 168 -5.96 -7.73 -4.21
C ARG A 168 -4.46 -7.89 -4.51
N LEU A 169 -3.75 -6.78 -4.73
CA LEU A 169 -2.29 -6.80 -4.90
C LEU A 169 -1.59 -7.21 -3.62
N PHE A 170 -2.11 -6.79 -2.46
CA PHE A 170 -1.58 -7.21 -1.17
C PHE A 170 -1.80 -8.69 -0.92
N ASP A 171 -3.01 -9.21 -1.16
CA ASP A 171 -3.32 -10.65 -1.04
C ASP A 171 -2.40 -11.48 -1.94
N HIS A 172 -2.15 -11.00 -3.18
CA HIS A 172 -1.23 -11.64 -4.10
C HIS A 172 0.21 -11.62 -3.56
N ALA A 173 0.67 -10.50 -2.98
CA ALA A 173 1.98 -10.40 -2.36
C ALA A 173 2.15 -11.37 -1.18
N VAL A 174 1.11 -11.51 -0.34
CA VAL A 174 1.09 -12.47 0.78
C VAL A 174 1.30 -13.90 0.28
N LEU A 175 0.59 -14.30 -0.79
CA LEU A 175 0.77 -15.62 -1.39
C LEU A 175 2.18 -15.82 -1.93
N ARG A 176 2.74 -14.81 -2.62
CA ARG A 176 4.09 -14.87 -3.18
C ARG A 176 5.15 -14.96 -2.09
N ALA A 177 5.03 -14.14 -1.03
CA ALA A 177 5.93 -14.18 0.12
C ALA A 177 5.91 -15.54 0.82
N ARG A 178 4.73 -16.12 1.05
CA ARG A 178 4.59 -17.47 1.61
C ARG A 178 5.28 -18.53 0.76
N ASN A 179 5.03 -18.53 -0.56
CA ASN A 179 5.65 -19.47 -1.48
C ASN A 179 7.18 -19.37 -1.48
N ARG A 180 7.72 -18.21 -1.17
CA ARG A 180 9.16 -17.95 -1.06
C ARG A 180 9.71 -18.20 0.35
N GLY A 181 8.84 -18.57 1.27
CA GLY A 181 9.18 -18.89 2.65
C GLY A 181 9.54 -17.69 3.51
N VAL A 182 9.04 -16.51 3.17
CA VAL A 182 9.18 -15.29 3.98
C VAL A 182 8.40 -15.42 5.29
N ASP A 183 8.99 -15.03 6.39
CA ASP A 183 8.37 -15.10 7.72
C ASP A 183 7.53 -13.85 8.03
N THR A 184 7.91 -12.69 7.48
CA THR A 184 7.25 -11.41 7.78
C THR A 184 7.20 -10.50 6.56
N ILE A 185 6.02 -9.90 6.30
CA ILE A 185 5.90 -8.76 5.38
C ILE A 185 5.87 -7.48 6.22
N VAL A 186 6.74 -6.54 5.88
CA VAL A 186 6.84 -5.21 6.48
C VAL A 186 6.23 -4.18 5.52
N ILE A 187 5.45 -3.26 6.06
CA ILE A 187 4.82 -2.19 5.29
C ILE A 187 5.09 -0.87 6.00
N HIS A 188 5.84 0.00 5.34
CA HIS A 188 6.00 1.38 5.77
C HIS A 188 4.91 2.24 5.14
N ALA A 189 4.18 2.98 5.95
CA ALA A 189 3.10 3.86 5.54
C ALA A 189 3.08 5.14 6.38
N LEU A 190 2.37 6.14 5.90
CA LEU A 190 2.04 7.30 6.73
C LEU A 190 0.81 6.98 7.61
N SER A 191 0.77 7.52 8.83
CA SER A 191 -0.35 7.34 9.77
C SER A 191 -1.69 7.81 9.21
N GLU A 192 -1.67 8.74 8.26
CA GLU A 192 -2.85 9.23 7.53
C GLU A 192 -3.25 8.36 6.33
N ASN A 193 -2.45 7.39 5.91
CA ASN A 193 -2.78 6.48 4.81
C ASN A 193 -3.83 5.45 5.25
N ALA A 194 -5.04 5.93 5.51
CA ALA A 194 -6.15 5.11 6.00
C ALA A 194 -6.46 3.91 5.08
N ALA A 195 -6.25 4.06 3.77
CA ALA A 195 -6.48 2.99 2.79
C ALA A 195 -5.50 1.83 3.01
N MET A 196 -4.19 2.11 3.12
CA MET A 196 -3.17 1.10 3.36
C MET A 196 -3.33 0.47 4.73
N LEU A 197 -3.51 1.28 5.78
CA LEU A 197 -3.69 0.79 7.15
C LEU A 197 -4.92 -0.11 7.29
N ARG A 198 -5.99 0.13 6.52
CA ARG A 198 -7.15 -0.75 6.48
C ARG A 198 -6.82 -2.09 5.81
N ILE A 199 -6.07 -2.09 4.71
CA ILE A 199 -5.66 -3.31 4.02
C ILE A 199 -4.87 -4.21 4.96
N VAL A 200 -3.82 -3.69 5.58
CA VAL A 200 -2.94 -4.48 6.45
C VAL A 200 -3.63 -4.93 7.74
N ARG A 201 -4.51 -4.10 8.31
CA ARG A 201 -5.32 -4.48 9.48
C ARG A 201 -6.26 -5.64 9.17
N ASN A 202 -6.92 -5.60 8.01
CA ASN A 202 -7.83 -6.67 7.58
C ASN A 202 -7.08 -7.99 7.35
N ALA A 203 -5.80 -7.93 7.02
CA ALA A 203 -4.94 -9.10 6.90
C ALA A 203 -4.37 -9.61 8.23
N GLY A 204 -4.63 -8.93 9.34
CA GLY A 204 -4.16 -9.32 10.69
C GLY A 204 -2.75 -8.81 11.03
N ALA A 205 -2.25 -7.79 10.33
CA ALA A 205 -0.96 -7.19 10.66
C ALA A 205 -1.01 -6.40 11.98
N THR A 206 0.07 -6.46 12.75
CA THR A 206 0.33 -5.56 13.86
C THR A 206 0.78 -4.21 13.32
N ILE A 207 0.23 -3.11 13.84
CA ILE A 207 0.54 -1.76 13.36
C ILE A 207 1.11 -0.94 14.51
N GLU A 208 2.30 -0.42 14.33
CA GLU A 208 2.96 0.53 15.22
C GLU A 208 2.94 1.92 14.58
N ARG A 209 2.69 2.95 15.38
CA ARG A 209 2.66 4.35 14.92
C ARG A 209 3.66 5.17 15.71
N THR A 210 4.45 5.95 14.99
CA THR A 210 5.42 6.88 15.56
C THR A 210 5.29 8.24 14.86
N GLY A 211 4.49 9.12 15.46
CA GLY A 211 4.19 10.43 14.87
C GLY A 211 3.44 10.29 13.54
N VAL A 212 4.05 10.79 12.46
CA VAL A 212 3.47 10.76 11.11
C VAL A 212 3.67 9.42 10.42
N ASP A 213 4.55 8.57 10.92
CA ASP A 213 4.88 7.27 10.33
C ASP A 213 4.07 6.15 10.98
N ALA A 214 3.76 5.13 10.20
CA ALA A 214 3.19 3.88 10.64
C ALA A 214 3.96 2.72 10.01
N GLU A 215 4.29 1.72 10.80
CA GLU A 215 4.91 0.49 10.36
C GLU A 215 3.99 -0.69 10.68
N ALA A 216 3.73 -1.53 9.71
CA ALA A 216 2.90 -2.72 9.90
C ALA A 216 3.71 -3.98 9.62
N HIS A 217 3.52 -4.99 10.47
CA HIS A 217 4.17 -6.30 10.38
C HIS A 217 3.11 -7.37 10.24
N LEU A 218 3.14 -8.09 9.12
CA LEU A 218 2.32 -9.27 8.90
C LEU A 218 3.17 -10.52 9.02
N SER A 219 2.99 -11.28 10.10
CA SER A 219 3.64 -12.58 10.27
C SER A 219 3.01 -13.62 9.34
N LEU A 220 3.85 -14.38 8.66
CA LEU A 220 3.49 -15.45 7.74
C LEU A 220 3.96 -16.78 8.32
N PRO A 221 3.17 -17.43 9.19
CA PRO A 221 3.57 -18.73 9.72
C PRO A 221 3.77 -19.73 8.57
N PRO A 222 4.74 -20.64 8.68
CA PRO A 222 4.94 -21.69 7.70
C PRO A 222 3.65 -22.51 7.55
N GLU A 223 3.30 -22.87 6.33
CA GLU A 223 2.16 -23.76 6.10
C GLU A 223 2.41 -25.09 6.79
N ASN A 224 1.76 -25.31 7.92
CA ASN A 224 1.72 -26.61 8.55
C ASN A 224 0.79 -27.49 7.71
N PHE A 225 1.35 -28.38 6.90
CA PHE A 225 0.60 -29.42 6.16
C PHE A 225 -0.32 -30.28 7.04
N ALA A 226 -0.22 -30.13 8.36
CA ALA A 226 -1.11 -30.78 9.33
C ALA A 226 -2.53 -30.21 9.39
N SER A 227 -2.74 -28.93 9.04
CA SER A 227 -4.07 -28.30 9.14
C SER A 227 -5.01 -28.67 7.99
N GLN A 228 -4.51 -29.16 6.86
CA GLN A 228 -5.35 -29.58 5.73
C GLN A 228 -6.06 -30.92 5.96
N ARG A 229 -5.66 -31.73 6.95
CA ARG A 229 -6.33 -33.00 7.27
C ARG A 229 -7.48 -32.90 8.25
N ALA A 230 -7.64 -31.78 8.95
CA ALA A 230 -8.70 -31.61 9.96
C ALA A 230 -10.02 -31.07 9.41
N GLY A 231 -10.08 -30.65 8.16
CA GLY A 231 -11.27 -30.08 7.52
C GLY A 231 -12.10 -31.06 6.66
N ASN A 232 -11.74 -32.32 6.62
CA ASN A 232 -12.39 -33.32 5.75
C ASN A 232 -12.90 -34.55 6.55
N ASN A 233 -13.57 -34.29 7.67
CA ASN A 233 -14.28 -35.34 8.42
C ASN A 233 -15.70 -34.86 8.75
#